data_60b3809c17f5f5f6eabe07c0b1a8286f
#
_entry.id   60b3809c17f5f5f6eabe07c0b1a8286f
#
_cell.length_a   1.000
_cell.length_b   1.000
_cell.length_c   1.000
_cell.angle_alpha   90.00
_cell.angle_beta   90.00
_cell.angle_gamma   90.00
#
_symmetry.space_group_name_H-M   'P 1'
#
loop_
_entity.id
_entity.type
_entity.pdbx_description
1 polymer ?
#
loop_
_entity_poly.entity_id
_entity_poly.type
_entity_poly.pdbx_seq_one_letter_code
_entity_poly.pdbx_strand_id
1 'polypeptide(L)'
;MRVLIAEHDHPLYARLLREAAPDLEVMTSGDSAELSRLAADCPVWLGQPDLLATLLRQGHQPQWLQSTWAGITPLLAEGLPRDYRLTRAVGIFGQVMAEYVLTYMLGHEREVLARLVSQVERKWDNRMGQSLAGRKVLIVGTGDIGRSVAQFLQPFGVELYGIASEAREQAPFIEVAGLEELPRLVGEVDYVVNLLPNTPNTHDLYNAALFKQFKPTGLFINVGRGVAVVDADLVEALKEGHLAGAVIDVCRQEPLPQRHPFWTAWGLLLTGHSSAPTSPGMMVRLFVENLRAYQAQEALRGEVSFERGY
;
A
#
# COMPACT_ATOMS: atom_id res chain seq x y z
N MET A 1 -5.70 30.36 -9.76
CA MET A 1 -4.46 29.55 -9.73
C MET A 1 -4.61 28.40 -10.70
N ARG A 2 -3.56 28.08 -11.47
CA ARG A 2 -3.55 26.95 -12.40
C ARG A 2 -3.13 25.66 -11.73
N VAL A 3 -3.87 24.58 -11.97
CA VAL A 3 -3.61 23.24 -11.46
C VAL A 3 -3.54 22.26 -12.62
N LEU A 4 -2.44 21.53 -12.75
CA LEU A 4 -2.31 20.44 -13.72
C LEU A 4 -2.85 19.13 -13.11
N ILE A 5 -3.65 18.40 -13.86
CA ILE A 5 -4.04 17.02 -13.53
C ILE A 5 -3.33 16.07 -14.49
N ALA A 6 -2.49 15.19 -13.94
CA ALA A 6 -1.74 14.14 -14.65
C ALA A 6 -2.21 12.76 -14.16
N GLU A 7 -3.35 12.32 -14.61
CA GLU A 7 -4.03 11.07 -14.25
C GLU A 7 -4.59 10.33 -15.47
N HIS A 8 -4.67 9.00 -15.40
CA HIS A 8 -5.33 8.24 -16.47
C HIS A 8 -6.81 8.61 -16.58
N ASP A 9 -7.52 8.68 -15.46
CA ASP A 9 -8.91 9.14 -15.41
C ASP A 9 -9.01 10.67 -15.22
N HIS A 10 -8.15 11.41 -15.92
CA HIS A 10 -8.07 12.85 -15.82
C HIS A 10 -9.41 13.59 -16.06
N PRO A 11 -10.34 13.12 -16.92
CA PRO A 11 -11.62 13.80 -17.10
C PRO A 11 -12.47 13.78 -15.84
N LEU A 12 -12.48 12.65 -15.11
CA LEU A 12 -13.20 12.52 -13.84
C LEU A 12 -12.60 13.42 -12.76
N TYR A 13 -11.27 13.37 -12.61
CA TYR A 13 -10.58 14.24 -11.65
C TYR A 13 -10.80 15.72 -11.95
N ALA A 14 -10.75 16.13 -13.23
CA ALA A 14 -10.99 17.52 -13.64
C ALA A 14 -12.42 17.97 -13.34
N ARG A 15 -13.41 17.12 -13.59
CA ARG A 15 -14.81 17.39 -13.25
C ARG A 15 -14.99 17.58 -11.75
N LEU A 16 -14.53 16.61 -10.95
CA LEU A 16 -14.64 16.65 -9.49
C LEU A 16 -13.91 17.86 -8.87
N LEU A 17 -12.74 18.22 -9.41
CA LEU A 17 -11.99 19.36 -8.91
C LEU A 17 -12.67 20.69 -9.27
N ARG A 18 -13.24 20.84 -10.47
CA ARG A 18 -14.02 22.04 -10.86
C ARG A 18 -15.27 22.20 -10.00
N GLU A 19 -15.92 21.09 -9.65
CA GLU A 19 -17.10 21.10 -8.75
C GLU A 19 -16.69 21.51 -7.31
N ALA A 20 -15.55 21.01 -6.81
CA ALA A 20 -15.10 21.25 -5.43
C ALA A 20 -14.39 22.61 -5.25
N ALA A 21 -13.80 23.16 -6.31
CA ALA A 21 -13.03 24.40 -6.29
C ALA A 21 -13.20 25.17 -7.65
N PRO A 22 -14.35 25.83 -7.86
CA PRO A 22 -14.70 26.45 -9.16
C PRO A 22 -13.77 27.58 -9.60
N ASP A 23 -13.07 28.21 -8.66
CA ASP A 23 -12.14 29.32 -8.92
C ASP A 23 -10.77 28.87 -9.46
N LEU A 24 -10.56 27.55 -9.62
CA LEU A 24 -9.32 26.99 -10.15
C LEU A 24 -9.38 26.88 -11.68
N GLU A 25 -8.30 27.23 -12.32
CA GLU A 25 -8.06 26.94 -13.73
C GLU A 25 -7.45 25.53 -13.83
N VAL A 26 -8.29 24.54 -14.16
CA VAL A 26 -7.89 23.13 -14.19
C VAL A 26 -7.45 22.76 -15.60
N MET A 27 -6.17 22.44 -15.74
CA MET A 27 -5.49 22.03 -16.96
C MET A 27 -5.29 20.52 -16.96
N THR A 28 -5.60 19.84 -18.06
CA THR A 28 -5.38 18.40 -18.21
C THR A 28 -5.41 17.98 -19.66
N SER A 29 -4.75 16.89 -20.00
CA SER A 29 -4.82 16.26 -21.31
C SER A 29 -4.52 14.76 -21.20
N GLY A 30 -5.12 13.96 -22.10
CA GLY A 30 -4.76 12.58 -22.34
C GLY A 30 -3.56 12.42 -23.30
N ASP A 31 -3.17 13.49 -24.00
CA ASP A 31 -1.98 13.51 -24.84
C ASP A 31 -0.75 13.95 -24.04
N SER A 32 0.31 13.14 -24.10
CA SER A 32 1.52 13.37 -23.29
C SER A 32 2.30 14.63 -23.69
N ALA A 33 2.31 14.98 -24.99
CA ALA A 33 3.01 16.16 -25.46
C ALA A 33 2.26 17.44 -25.11
N GLU A 34 0.94 17.40 -25.13
CA GLU A 34 0.11 18.50 -24.65
C GLU A 34 0.20 18.65 -23.14
N LEU A 35 0.13 17.54 -22.38
CA LEU A 35 0.30 17.54 -20.92
C LEU A 35 1.64 18.18 -20.52
N SER A 36 2.73 17.85 -21.22
CA SER A 36 4.05 18.44 -21.01
C SER A 36 4.04 19.97 -21.27
N ARG A 37 3.37 20.45 -22.32
CA ARG A 37 3.25 21.90 -22.57
C ARG A 37 2.48 22.60 -21.46
N LEU A 38 1.37 22.00 -21.00
CA LEU A 38 0.55 22.54 -19.92
C LEU A 38 1.30 22.60 -18.58
N ALA A 39 2.20 21.64 -18.33
CA ALA A 39 2.98 21.56 -17.10
C ALA A 39 3.84 22.81 -16.86
N ALA A 40 4.36 23.44 -17.93
CA ALA A 40 5.20 24.63 -17.83
C ALA A 40 4.49 25.83 -17.17
N ASP A 41 3.17 25.93 -17.32
CA ASP A 41 2.37 27.06 -16.84
C ASP A 41 1.61 26.76 -15.53
N CYS A 42 1.76 25.57 -14.97
CA CYS A 42 1.03 25.13 -13.79
C CYS A 42 1.95 24.99 -12.57
N PRO A 43 1.84 25.86 -11.55
CA PRO A 43 2.67 25.77 -10.34
C PRO A 43 2.26 24.63 -9.40
N VAL A 44 1.05 24.09 -9.54
CA VAL A 44 0.51 23.02 -8.69
C VAL A 44 0.09 21.83 -9.56
N TRP A 45 0.56 20.64 -9.17
CA TRP A 45 0.26 19.41 -9.90
C TRP A 45 -0.46 18.39 -9.00
N LEU A 46 -1.47 17.72 -9.56
CA LEU A 46 -2.17 16.58 -8.98
C LEU A 46 -2.08 15.41 -9.94
N GLY A 47 -1.57 14.25 -9.52
CA GLY A 47 -1.54 13.11 -10.44
C GLY A 47 -0.85 11.86 -9.89
N GLN A 48 -0.81 10.85 -10.75
CA GLN A 48 -0.15 9.60 -10.41
C GLN A 48 1.38 9.71 -10.59
N PRO A 49 2.15 9.05 -9.72
CA PRO A 49 3.60 9.21 -9.62
C PRO A 49 4.36 9.03 -10.94
N ASP A 50 3.97 8.06 -11.78
CA ASP A 50 4.69 7.74 -13.02
C ASP A 50 4.56 8.85 -14.06
N LEU A 51 3.36 9.40 -14.24
CA LEU A 51 3.13 10.52 -15.17
C LEU A 51 3.84 11.78 -14.66
N LEU A 52 3.75 12.05 -13.36
CA LEU A 52 4.41 13.19 -12.74
C LEU A 52 5.94 13.09 -12.83
N ALA A 53 6.51 11.90 -12.57
CA ALA A 53 7.94 11.66 -12.72
C ALA A 53 8.42 11.85 -14.17
N THR A 54 7.57 11.53 -15.16
CA THR A 54 7.87 11.76 -16.57
C THR A 54 7.96 13.25 -16.89
N LEU A 55 7.04 14.06 -16.37
CA LEU A 55 7.10 15.53 -16.52
C LEU A 55 8.33 16.14 -15.85
N LEU A 56 8.70 15.65 -14.65
CA LEU A 56 9.93 16.10 -13.95
C LEU A 56 11.19 15.76 -14.76
N ARG A 57 11.27 14.55 -15.39
CA ARG A 57 12.41 14.18 -16.27
C ARG A 57 12.51 15.04 -17.52
N GLN A 58 11.40 15.61 -17.99
CA GLN A 58 11.37 16.54 -19.12
C GLN A 58 11.83 17.96 -18.74
N GLY A 59 12.19 18.20 -17.48
CA GLY A 59 12.68 19.48 -16.97
C GLY A 59 11.59 20.43 -16.48
N HIS A 60 10.35 19.98 -16.39
CA HIS A 60 9.29 20.76 -15.76
C HIS A 60 9.35 20.62 -14.24
N GLN A 61 8.96 21.67 -13.52
CA GLN A 61 9.02 21.69 -12.07
C GLN A 61 7.86 22.49 -11.48
N PRO A 62 7.02 21.88 -10.61
CA PRO A 62 5.99 22.58 -9.88
C PRO A 62 6.56 23.26 -8.63
N GLN A 63 5.76 24.11 -7.99
CA GLN A 63 5.99 24.58 -6.62
C GLN A 63 5.48 23.55 -5.60
N TRP A 64 4.36 22.89 -5.92
CA TRP A 64 3.77 21.82 -5.12
C TRP A 64 3.20 20.72 -6.01
N LEU A 65 3.51 19.47 -5.64
CA LEU A 65 3.05 18.26 -6.28
C LEU A 65 2.30 17.39 -5.26
N GLN A 66 1.04 17.05 -5.56
CA GLN A 66 0.23 16.10 -4.83
C GLN A 66 0.14 14.79 -5.61
N SER A 67 0.74 13.73 -5.07
CA SER A 67 0.55 12.39 -5.60
C SER A 67 -0.84 11.85 -5.25
N THR A 68 -1.50 11.21 -6.21
CA THR A 68 -2.77 10.49 -6.01
C THR A 68 -2.57 9.10 -5.38
N TRP A 69 -1.33 8.64 -5.22
CA TRP A 69 -0.97 7.37 -4.61
C TRP A 69 -0.28 7.57 -3.25
N ALA A 70 -0.40 6.56 -2.37
CA ALA A 70 0.38 6.50 -1.13
C ALA A 70 1.85 6.19 -1.40
N GLY A 71 2.14 5.37 -2.41
CA GLY A 71 3.49 5.03 -2.86
C GLY A 71 4.02 6.06 -3.85
N ILE A 72 5.23 6.56 -3.62
CA ILE A 72 5.83 7.66 -4.38
C ILE A 72 7.21 7.31 -4.94
N THR A 73 7.57 6.04 -4.98
CA THR A 73 8.89 5.56 -5.47
C THR A 73 9.33 6.19 -6.79
N PRO A 74 8.46 6.35 -7.82
CA PRO A 74 8.86 6.99 -9.08
C PRO A 74 9.31 8.44 -8.93
N LEU A 75 8.75 9.17 -7.94
CA LEU A 75 9.07 10.58 -7.65
C LEU A 75 10.36 10.75 -6.83
N LEU A 76 10.88 9.67 -6.26
CA LEU A 76 12.13 9.64 -5.49
C LEU A 76 13.32 9.17 -6.33
N ALA A 77 13.12 8.89 -7.62
CA ALA A 77 14.15 8.39 -8.52
C ALA A 77 15.35 9.36 -8.57
N GLU A 78 16.55 8.78 -8.74
CA GLU A 78 17.78 9.55 -8.87
C GLU A 78 17.73 10.49 -10.09
N GLY A 79 18.30 11.68 -9.94
CA GLY A 79 18.32 12.70 -11.00
C GLY A 79 17.06 13.55 -11.13
N LEU A 80 16.00 13.29 -10.36
CA LEU A 80 14.84 14.17 -10.33
C LEU A 80 15.07 15.38 -9.42
N PRO A 81 14.47 16.55 -9.74
CA PRO A 81 14.51 17.73 -8.86
C PRO A 81 13.83 17.43 -7.51
N ARG A 82 14.26 18.12 -6.45
CA ARG A 82 13.73 17.95 -5.08
C ARG A 82 13.38 19.28 -4.40
N ASP A 83 13.43 20.38 -5.12
CA ASP A 83 13.22 21.76 -4.63
C ASP A 83 11.76 22.20 -4.84
N TYR A 84 10.82 21.30 -4.58
CA TYR A 84 9.37 21.54 -4.54
C TYR A 84 8.74 20.82 -3.34
N ARG A 85 7.55 21.24 -2.94
CA ARG A 85 6.80 20.52 -1.91
C ARG A 85 6.17 19.28 -2.53
N LEU A 86 6.39 18.12 -1.93
CA LEU A 86 5.80 16.84 -2.33
C LEU A 86 4.84 16.36 -1.25
N THR A 87 3.60 16.07 -1.65
CA THR A 87 2.63 15.39 -0.79
C THR A 87 2.16 14.10 -1.43
N ARG A 88 1.90 13.09 -0.61
CA ARG A 88 1.32 11.81 -1.02
C ARG A 88 -0.12 11.67 -0.53
N ALA A 89 -0.86 10.76 -1.11
CA ALA A 89 -2.20 10.45 -0.62
C ALA A 89 -2.13 9.77 0.75
N VAL A 90 -2.85 10.34 1.73
CA VAL A 90 -2.96 9.86 3.12
C VAL A 90 -4.42 9.95 3.59
N GLY A 91 -4.81 9.09 4.54
CA GLY A 91 -6.14 9.11 5.16
C GLY A 91 -7.29 8.61 4.27
N ILE A 92 -7.00 8.12 3.07
CA ILE A 92 -8.02 7.68 2.10
C ILE A 92 -8.01 6.19 1.79
N PHE A 93 -6.99 5.44 2.25
CA PHE A 93 -6.81 4.02 1.93
C PHE A 93 -7.17 3.08 3.08
N GLY A 94 -7.40 3.60 4.28
CA GLY A 94 -7.52 2.79 5.48
C GLY A 94 -8.63 1.75 5.41
N GLN A 95 -9.83 2.16 5.02
CA GLN A 95 -10.98 1.25 4.92
C GLN A 95 -10.78 0.20 3.84
N VAL A 96 -10.46 0.59 2.61
CA VAL A 96 -10.34 -0.34 1.49
C VAL A 96 -9.19 -1.34 1.69
N MET A 97 -8.08 -0.91 2.29
CA MET A 97 -6.99 -1.80 2.68
C MET A 97 -7.41 -2.78 3.79
N ALA A 98 -8.18 -2.32 4.77
CA ALA A 98 -8.70 -3.19 5.81
C ALA A 98 -9.68 -4.23 5.25
N GLU A 99 -10.55 -3.84 4.32
CA GLU A 99 -11.45 -4.76 3.60
C GLU A 99 -10.66 -5.83 2.83
N TYR A 100 -9.58 -5.43 2.16
CA TYR A 100 -8.68 -6.37 1.49
C TYR A 100 -8.05 -7.36 2.48
N VAL A 101 -7.42 -6.88 3.55
CA VAL A 101 -6.78 -7.71 4.57
C VAL A 101 -7.79 -8.66 5.21
N LEU A 102 -8.97 -8.16 5.62
CA LEU A 102 -10.05 -8.95 6.20
C LEU A 102 -10.57 -10.04 5.26
N THR A 103 -10.68 -9.75 3.97
CA THR A 103 -11.12 -10.73 2.96
C THR A 103 -10.27 -12.00 3.01
N TYR A 104 -8.95 -11.84 3.05
CA TYR A 104 -8.04 -12.98 3.07
C TYR A 104 -7.92 -13.63 4.44
N MET A 105 -7.96 -12.86 5.53
CA MET A 105 -7.99 -13.41 6.88
C MET A 105 -9.25 -14.25 7.11
N LEU A 106 -10.43 -13.72 6.79
CA LEU A 106 -11.69 -14.44 6.88
C LEU A 106 -11.74 -15.61 5.92
N GLY A 107 -11.23 -15.44 4.69
CA GLY A 107 -11.12 -16.51 3.70
C GLY A 107 -10.28 -17.68 4.19
N HIS A 108 -9.19 -17.39 4.90
CA HIS A 108 -8.31 -18.39 5.53
C HIS A 108 -9.03 -19.12 6.68
N GLU A 109 -9.59 -18.41 7.66
CA GLU A 109 -10.28 -19.01 8.80
C GLU A 109 -11.50 -19.84 8.37
N ARG A 110 -12.19 -19.42 7.32
CA ARG A 110 -13.37 -20.13 6.79
C ARG A 110 -13.02 -21.14 5.69
N GLU A 111 -11.74 -21.28 5.35
CA GLU A 111 -11.20 -22.19 4.33
C GLU A 111 -11.92 -22.06 2.97
N VAL A 112 -12.18 -20.83 2.54
CA VAL A 112 -13.02 -20.53 1.37
C VAL A 112 -12.45 -21.15 0.09
N LEU A 113 -11.14 -21.07 -0.13
CA LEU A 113 -10.49 -21.62 -1.33
C LEU A 113 -10.55 -23.16 -1.34
N ALA A 114 -10.31 -23.81 -0.20
CA ALA A 114 -10.37 -25.26 -0.11
C ALA A 114 -11.81 -25.79 -0.31
N ARG A 115 -12.82 -25.06 0.18
CA ARG A 115 -14.24 -25.39 -0.07
C ARG A 115 -14.62 -25.24 -1.53
N LEU A 116 -14.07 -24.20 -2.22
CA LEU A 116 -14.27 -24.04 -3.66
C LEU A 116 -13.72 -25.25 -4.44
N VAL A 117 -12.53 -25.73 -4.09
CA VAL A 117 -11.96 -26.96 -4.70
C VAL A 117 -12.86 -28.16 -4.42
N SER A 118 -13.29 -28.38 -3.18
CA SER A 118 -14.21 -29.46 -2.82
C SER A 118 -15.53 -29.41 -3.62
N GLN A 119 -16.06 -28.18 -3.83
CA GLN A 119 -17.28 -27.99 -4.64
C GLN A 119 -17.04 -28.36 -6.12
N VAL A 120 -15.92 -27.96 -6.72
CA VAL A 120 -15.55 -28.35 -8.08
C VAL A 120 -15.42 -29.86 -8.21
N GLU A 121 -14.86 -30.54 -7.21
CA GLU A 121 -14.73 -31.99 -7.12
C GLU A 121 -16.03 -32.70 -6.72
N ARG A 122 -17.12 -31.95 -6.48
CA ARG A 122 -18.43 -32.48 -6.00
C ARG A 122 -18.34 -33.26 -4.69
N LYS A 123 -17.44 -32.87 -3.80
CA LYS A 123 -17.25 -33.44 -2.46
C LYS A 123 -17.99 -32.58 -1.44
N TRP A 124 -18.84 -33.21 -0.63
CA TRP A 124 -19.48 -32.52 0.50
C TRP A 124 -18.46 -32.23 1.57
N ASP A 125 -18.12 -30.92 1.75
CA ASP A 125 -17.11 -30.47 2.69
C ASP A 125 -17.79 -29.96 3.96
N ASN A 126 -17.69 -30.73 5.04
CA ASN A 126 -18.28 -30.44 6.34
C ASN A 126 -17.23 -29.97 7.39
N ARG A 127 -15.99 -29.66 6.99
CA ARG A 127 -14.99 -29.17 7.94
C ARG A 127 -15.47 -27.90 8.64
N MET A 128 -15.11 -27.73 9.89
CA MET A 128 -15.51 -26.57 10.67
C MET A 128 -14.46 -25.45 10.50
N GLY A 129 -14.91 -24.28 10.04
CA GLY A 129 -14.07 -23.09 9.99
C GLY A 129 -13.81 -22.52 11.39
N GLN A 130 -12.76 -21.73 11.52
CA GLN A 130 -12.37 -21.06 12.76
C GLN A 130 -12.88 -19.61 12.81
N SER A 131 -12.71 -18.96 13.95
CA SER A 131 -13.02 -17.55 14.15
C SER A 131 -11.76 -16.72 14.16
N LEU A 132 -11.86 -15.45 13.74
CA LEU A 132 -10.78 -14.47 13.94
C LEU A 132 -10.64 -14.05 15.41
N ALA A 133 -11.68 -14.20 16.23
CA ALA A 133 -11.61 -13.78 17.64
C ALA A 133 -10.47 -14.51 18.38
N GLY A 134 -9.62 -13.74 19.05
CA GLY A 134 -8.44 -14.25 19.74
C GLY A 134 -7.23 -14.53 18.84
N ARG A 135 -7.33 -14.33 17.51
CA ARG A 135 -6.16 -14.43 16.62
C ARG A 135 -5.23 -13.24 16.83
N LYS A 136 -3.93 -13.51 16.75
CA LYS A 136 -2.88 -12.51 16.86
C LYS A 136 -2.49 -12.00 15.47
N VAL A 137 -2.52 -10.68 15.29
CA VAL A 137 -2.22 -10.01 14.01
C VAL A 137 -1.09 -9.03 14.20
N LEU A 138 -0.02 -9.21 13.45
CA LEU A 138 1.11 -8.28 13.38
C LEU A 138 0.97 -7.37 12.16
N ILE A 139 0.83 -6.08 12.40
CA ILE A 139 0.86 -5.04 11.37
C ILE A 139 2.29 -4.49 11.29
N VAL A 140 3.01 -4.82 10.23
CA VAL A 140 4.38 -4.35 10.00
C VAL A 140 4.32 -3.06 9.19
N GLY A 141 4.50 -1.93 9.90
CA GLY A 141 4.25 -0.58 9.40
C GLY A 141 2.98 0.04 9.99
N THR A 142 3.08 0.59 11.22
CA THR A 142 1.96 1.20 11.97
C THR A 142 1.73 2.68 11.63
N GLY A 143 2.03 3.08 10.39
CA GLY A 143 1.73 4.43 9.87
C GLY A 143 0.23 4.66 9.66
N ASP A 144 -0.12 5.61 8.79
CA ASP A 144 -1.50 6.01 8.48
C ASP A 144 -2.40 4.81 8.10
N ILE A 145 -1.99 4.02 7.12
CA ILE A 145 -2.75 2.86 6.64
C ILE A 145 -2.76 1.75 7.70
N GLY A 146 -1.59 1.42 8.29
CA GLY A 146 -1.49 0.32 9.25
C GLY A 146 -2.32 0.56 10.51
N ARG A 147 -2.35 1.80 11.01
CA ARG A 147 -3.22 2.19 12.14
C ARG A 147 -4.70 2.07 11.77
N SER A 148 -5.07 2.52 10.58
CA SER A 148 -6.45 2.39 10.11
C SER A 148 -6.86 0.92 9.97
N VAL A 149 -6.01 0.07 9.36
CA VAL A 149 -6.26 -1.37 9.27
C VAL A 149 -6.47 -1.97 10.66
N ALA A 150 -5.59 -1.65 11.62
CA ALA A 150 -5.73 -2.12 12.99
C ALA A 150 -7.07 -1.71 13.64
N GLN A 151 -7.50 -0.46 13.44
CA GLN A 151 -8.79 0.04 13.94
C GLN A 151 -9.98 -0.73 13.34
N PHE A 152 -9.95 -1.04 12.04
CA PHE A 152 -11.01 -1.82 11.37
C PHE A 152 -10.98 -3.30 11.76
N LEU A 153 -9.85 -3.86 12.16
CA LEU A 153 -9.73 -5.24 12.63
C LEU A 153 -10.21 -5.42 14.08
N GLN A 154 -10.11 -4.39 14.91
CA GLN A 154 -10.43 -4.44 16.35
C GLN A 154 -11.82 -5.05 16.67
N PRO A 155 -12.92 -4.69 15.96
CA PRO A 155 -14.25 -5.25 16.22
C PRO A 155 -14.36 -6.76 16.03
N PHE A 156 -13.40 -7.40 15.34
CA PHE A 156 -13.37 -8.86 15.13
C PHE A 156 -12.74 -9.61 16.31
N GLY A 157 -12.33 -8.90 17.38
CA GLY A 157 -11.78 -9.51 18.58
C GLY A 157 -10.37 -10.07 18.43
N VAL A 158 -9.59 -9.55 17.47
CA VAL A 158 -8.18 -9.91 17.28
C VAL A 158 -7.27 -9.18 18.26
N GLU A 159 -6.13 -9.81 18.59
CA GLU A 159 -5.04 -9.18 19.34
C GLU A 159 -4.06 -8.50 18.34
N LEU A 160 -3.86 -7.20 18.47
CA LEU A 160 -3.12 -6.39 17.52
C LEU A 160 -1.72 -6.07 18.04
N TYR A 161 -0.72 -6.41 17.24
CA TYR A 161 0.69 -6.10 17.44
C TYR A 161 1.20 -5.27 16.27
N GLY A 162 2.20 -4.44 16.50
CA GLY A 162 2.75 -3.55 15.48
C GLY A 162 4.26 -3.54 15.42
N ILE A 163 4.81 -3.30 14.23
CA ILE A 163 6.20 -2.91 14.01
C ILE A 163 6.25 -1.50 13.43
N ALA A 164 7.12 -0.68 13.99
CA ALA A 164 7.42 0.67 13.51
C ALA A 164 8.94 0.90 13.43
N SER A 165 9.36 2.10 12.98
CA SER A 165 10.78 2.51 13.02
C SER A 165 11.31 2.59 14.45
N GLU A 166 10.43 2.90 15.41
CA GLU A 166 10.74 3.01 16.84
C GLU A 166 9.58 2.47 17.66
N ALA A 167 9.90 1.81 18.77
CA ALA A 167 8.91 1.33 19.72
C ALA A 167 8.14 2.49 20.34
N ARG A 168 6.82 2.33 20.49
CA ARG A 168 5.95 3.33 21.09
C ARG A 168 4.61 2.76 21.54
N GLU A 169 3.94 3.46 22.44
CA GLU A 169 2.53 3.20 22.71
C GLU A 169 1.66 3.79 21.61
N GLN A 170 0.78 2.99 21.02
CA GLN A 170 -0.12 3.41 19.95
C GLN A 170 -1.39 2.55 19.95
N ALA A 171 -2.53 3.12 20.35
CA ALA A 171 -3.80 2.42 20.21
C ALA A 171 -4.15 2.19 18.71
N PRO A 172 -4.76 1.04 18.35
CA PRO A 172 -5.31 -0.01 19.21
C PRO A 172 -4.35 -1.19 19.46
N PHE A 173 -3.05 -1.04 19.23
CA PHE A 173 -2.06 -2.10 19.41
C PHE A 173 -1.80 -2.41 20.89
N ILE A 174 -1.63 -3.69 21.20
CA ILE A 174 -1.16 -4.16 22.51
C ILE A 174 0.31 -3.80 22.70
N GLU A 175 1.11 -3.97 21.64
CA GLU A 175 2.54 -3.67 21.59
C GLU A 175 2.88 -3.10 20.21
N VAL A 176 3.67 -2.02 20.15
CA VAL A 176 4.36 -1.56 18.94
C VAL A 176 5.85 -1.54 19.23
N ALA A 177 6.57 -2.46 18.59
CA ALA A 177 8.01 -2.64 18.74
C ALA A 177 8.79 -2.06 17.55
N GLY A 178 10.11 -1.97 17.70
CA GLY A 178 11.04 -1.65 16.63
C GLY A 178 11.24 -2.81 15.65
N LEU A 179 11.90 -2.54 14.53
CA LEU A 179 12.10 -3.53 13.46
C LEU A 179 12.96 -4.73 13.92
N GLU A 180 13.82 -4.53 14.88
CA GLU A 180 14.68 -5.57 15.49
C GLU A 180 13.87 -6.69 16.17
N GLU A 181 12.65 -6.39 16.63
CA GLU A 181 11.75 -7.36 17.27
C GLU A 181 10.90 -8.17 16.27
N LEU A 182 10.98 -7.85 14.98
CA LEU A 182 10.21 -8.55 13.95
C LEU A 182 10.42 -10.08 13.99
N PRO A 183 11.65 -10.64 14.12
CA PRO A 183 11.84 -12.08 14.17
C PRO A 183 11.14 -12.76 15.36
N ARG A 184 11.04 -12.10 16.52
CA ARG A 184 10.30 -12.60 17.67
C ARG A 184 8.81 -12.61 17.39
N LEU A 185 8.28 -11.45 16.96
CA LEU A 185 6.85 -11.27 16.82
C LEU A 185 6.23 -12.15 15.71
N VAL A 186 6.93 -12.39 14.60
CA VAL A 186 6.40 -13.29 13.54
C VAL A 186 6.17 -14.71 14.03
N GLY A 187 6.95 -15.18 15.03
CA GLY A 187 6.78 -16.50 15.64
C GLY A 187 5.62 -16.60 16.63
N GLU A 188 5.09 -15.47 17.08
CA GLU A 188 4.03 -15.41 18.10
C GLU A 188 2.63 -15.16 17.54
N VAL A 189 2.53 -14.71 16.28
CA VAL A 189 1.28 -14.26 15.66
C VAL A 189 0.72 -15.27 14.64
N ASP A 190 -0.54 -15.13 14.31
CA ASP A 190 -1.23 -15.97 13.33
C ASP A 190 -1.28 -15.30 11.94
N TYR A 191 -1.20 -13.98 11.90
CA TYR A 191 -1.22 -13.16 10.69
C TYR A 191 -0.12 -12.12 10.70
N VAL A 192 0.60 -11.99 9.59
CA VAL A 192 1.59 -10.94 9.38
C VAL A 192 1.17 -10.12 8.16
N VAL A 193 0.88 -8.83 8.36
CA VAL A 193 0.48 -7.90 7.30
C VAL A 193 1.60 -6.89 7.09
N ASN A 194 2.29 -6.98 5.95
CA ASN A 194 3.35 -6.03 5.58
C ASN A 194 2.77 -4.81 4.88
N LEU A 195 3.01 -3.63 5.45
CA LEU A 195 2.64 -2.31 4.94
C LEU A 195 3.84 -1.36 4.84
N LEU A 196 5.06 -1.89 4.93
CA LEU A 196 6.27 -1.07 4.90
C LEU A 196 6.50 -0.41 3.53
N PRO A 197 7.03 0.82 3.52
CA PRO A 197 7.51 1.46 2.30
C PRO A 197 8.80 0.79 1.80
N ASN A 198 9.21 1.12 0.56
CA ASN A 198 10.52 0.74 0.03
C ASN A 198 11.59 1.69 0.58
N THR A 199 12.44 1.17 1.46
CA THR A 199 13.62 1.85 2.01
C THR A 199 14.79 0.88 2.07
N PRO A 200 16.04 1.33 2.21
CA PRO A 200 17.18 0.43 2.36
C PRO A 200 17.01 -0.61 3.48
N ASN A 201 16.36 -0.24 4.59
CA ASN A 201 16.17 -1.11 5.75
C ASN A 201 15.02 -2.11 5.58
N THR A 202 14.18 -1.96 4.55
CA THR A 202 13.03 -2.85 4.30
C THR A 202 13.25 -3.76 3.09
N HIS A 203 14.36 -3.59 2.36
CA HIS A 203 14.73 -4.43 1.24
C HIS A 203 15.15 -5.81 1.73
N ASP A 204 14.64 -6.88 1.11
CA ASP A 204 14.92 -8.29 1.44
C ASP A 204 14.68 -8.65 2.92
N LEU A 205 13.79 -7.91 3.58
CA LEU A 205 13.45 -8.11 4.99
C LEU A 205 12.86 -9.50 5.22
N TYR A 206 11.93 -9.92 4.35
CA TYR A 206 11.29 -11.24 4.42
C TYR A 206 12.10 -12.23 3.60
N ASN A 207 13.11 -12.79 4.24
CA ASN A 207 14.05 -13.80 3.69
C ASN A 207 13.89 -15.15 4.39
N ALA A 208 14.69 -16.15 3.96
CA ALA A 208 14.64 -17.51 4.49
C ALA A 208 14.79 -17.58 6.03
N ALA A 209 15.63 -16.72 6.62
CA ALA A 209 15.83 -16.71 8.07
C ALA A 209 14.58 -16.22 8.79
N LEU A 210 13.90 -15.20 8.27
CA LEU A 210 12.67 -14.69 8.87
C LEU A 210 11.48 -15.64 8.65
N PHE A 211 11.32 -16.23 7.45
CA PHE A 211 10.24 -17.17 7.18
C PHE A 211 10.30 -18.42 8.07
N LYS A 212 11.49 -18.88 8.45
CA LYS A 212 11.66 -19.99 9.41
C LYS A 212 11.14 -19.70 10.82
N GLN A 213 10.92 -18.43 11.16
CA GLN A 213 10.36 -18.02 12.46
C GLN A 213 8.83 -17.99 12.47
N PHE A 214 8.18 -18.04 11.30
CA PHE A 214 6.73 -18.02 11.22
C PHE A 214 6.11 -19.25 11.89
N LYS A 215 4.85 -19.12 12.33
CA LYS A 215 4.08 -20.29 12.70
C LYS A 215 3.72 -21.10 11.45
N PRO A 216 3.77 -22.44 11.47
CA PRO A 216 3.32 -23.27 10.36
C PRO A 216 1.84 -23.04 9.96
N THR A 217 1.05 -22.46 10.87
CA THR A 217 -0.36 -22.07 10.62
C THR A 217 -0.50 -20.60 10.22
N GLY A 218 0.58 -19.84 10.18
CA GLY A 218 0.57 -18.40 9.94
C GLY A 218 0.28 -18.05 8.49
N LEU A 219 -0.41 -16.94 8.27
CA LEU A 219 -0.65 -16.35 6.94
C LEU A 219 0.14 -15.04 6.80
N PHE A 220 0.90 -14.94 5.71
CA PHE A 220 1.61 -13.71 5.34
C PHE A 220 0.82 -12.92 4.28
N ILE A 221 0.59 -11.62 4.49
CA ILE A 221 -0.11 -10.74 3.55
C ILE A 221 0.83 -9.57 3.22
N ASN A 222 1.28 -9.47 1.96
CA ASN A 222 2.13 -8.37 1.52
C ASN A 222 1.34 -7.39 0.66
N VAL A 223 1.02 -6.25 1.24
CA VAL A 223 0.37 -5.09 0.61
C VAL A 223 1.24 -3.83 0.73
N GLY A 224 2.50 -3.99 1.10
CA GLY A 224 3.50 -2.93 1.19
C GLY A 224 4.26 -2.75 -0.11
N ARG A 225 5.42 -3.41 -0.24
CA ARG A 225 6.26 -3.37 -1.44
C ARG A 225 6.87 -4.75 -1.73
N GLY A 226 6.95 -5.10 -3.02
CA GLY A 226 7.49 -6.40 -3.45
C GLY A 226 8.96 -6.60 -3.09
N VAL A 227 9.76 -5.54 -3.11
CA VAL A 227 11.20 -5.60 -2.77
C VAL A 227 11.47 -6.00 -1.31
N ALA A 228 10.48 -5.97 -0.45
CA ALA A 228 10.62 -6.43 0.93
C ALA A 228 10.73 -7.97 1.05
N VAL A 229 10.29 -8.71 0.03
CA VAL A 229 10.25 -10.18 0.04
C VAL A 229 11.34 -10.74 -0.86
N VAL A 230 12.09 -11.74 -0.41
CA VAL A 230 12.94 -12.58 -1.26
C VAL A 230 12.07 -13.69 -1.86
N ASP A 231 11.74 -13.55 -3.13
CA ASP A 231 10.72 -14.38 -3.80
C ASP A 231 11.02 -15.89 -3.72
N ALA A 232 12.27 -16.29 -3.94
CA ALA A 232 12.68 -17.69 -3.86
C ALA A 232 12.54 -18.27 -2.44
N ASP A 233 12.85 -17.45 -1.43
CA ASP A 233 12.77 -17.84 -0.02
C ASP A 233 11.32 -18.04 0.44
N LEU A 234 10.39 -17.20 -0.05
CA LEU A 234 8.96 -17.36 0.20
C LEU A 234 8.43 -18.66 -0.40
N VAL A 235 8.79 -18.95 -1.67
CA VAL A 235 8.36 -20.19 -2.36
C VAL A 235 8.86 -21.41 -1.63
N GLU A 236 10.12 -21.43 -1.20
CA GLU A 236 10.69 -22.57 -0.46
C GLU A 236 10.06 -22.69 0.94
N ALA A 237 9.82 -21.56 1.63
CA ALA A 237 9.18 -21.55 2.95
C ALA A 237 7.75 -22.13 2.91
N LEU A 238 6.97 -21.81 1.87
CA LEU A 238 5.65 -22.40 1.64
C LEU A 238 5.74 -23.91 1.37
N LYS A 239 6.68 -24.34 0.57
CA LYS A 239 6.91 -25.74 0.22
C LYS A 239 7.36 -26.57 1.44
N GLU A 240 8.22 -26.00 2.29
CA GLU A 240 8.69 -26.61 3.54
C GLU A 240 7.64 -26.52 4.69
N GLY A 241 6.56 -25.79 4.50
CA GLY A 241 5.49 -25.63 5.50
C GLY A 241 5.87 -24.74 6.69
N HIS A 242 6.80 -23.79 6.50
CA HIS A 242 7.12 -22.80 7.52
C HIS A 242 5.97 -21.84 7.80
N LEU A 243 5.07 -21.66 6.83
CA LEU A 243 3.82 -20.90 6.97
C LEU A 243 2.72 -21.58 6.14
N ALA A 244 1.45 -21.35 6.53
CA ALA A 244 0.30 -21.98 5.89
C ALA A 244 -0.02 -21.41 4.51
N GLY A 245 0.32 -20.14 4.28
CA GLY A 245 0.02 -19.47 3.02
C GLY A 245 0.54 -18.05 2.95
N ALA A 246 0.47 -17.49 1.74
CA ALA A 246 0.80 -16.10 1.49
C ALA A 246 -0.20 -15.45 0.53
N VAL A 247 -0.49 -14.15 0.74
CA VAL A 247 -1.23 -13.29 -0.18
C VAL A 247 -0.30 -12.18 -0.61
N ILE A 248 0.00 -12.12 -1.90
CA ILE A 248 0.96 -11.17 -2.47
C ILE A 248 0.24 -10.25 -3.44
N ASP A 249 0.06 -9.00 -3.05
CA ASP A 249 -0.51 -7.95 -3.90
C ASP A 249 0.55 -7.23 -4.73
N VAL A 250 1.77 -7.13 -4.18
CA VAL A 250 2.88 -6.37 -4.75
C VAL A 250 4.09 -7.26 -5.00
N CYS A 251 4.71 -7.13 -6.18
CA CYS A 251 5.84 -7.93 -6.62
C CYS A 251 7.09 -7.06 -6.85
N ARG A 252 8.28 -7.69 -6.88
CA ARG A 252 9.56 -7.00 -7.21
C ARG A 252 9.55 -6.42 -8.61
N GLN A 253 8.96 -7.14 -9.53
CA GLN A 253 8.74 -6.71 -10.91
C GLN A 253 7.26 -6.75 -11.21
N GLU A 254 6.72 -5.62 -11.67
CA GLU A 254 5.33 -5.47 -12.05
C GLU A 254 5.25 -4.90 -13.48
N PRO A 255 4.45 -5.49 -14.37
CA PRO A 255 3.67 -6.74 -14.20
C PRO A 255 4.55 -7.97 -13.94
N LEU A 256 4.02 -8.92 -13.12
CA LEU A 256 4.76 -10.16 -12.80
C LEU A 256 5.03 -10.99 -14.06
N PRO A 257 6.30 -11.39 -14.34
CA PRO A 257 6.62 -12.19 -15.51
C PRO A 257 5.84 -13.51 -15.56
N GLN A 258 5.40 -13.92 -16.75
CA GLN A 258 4.57 -15.13 -16.92
C GLN A 258 5.22 -16.44 -16.43
N ARG A 259 6.55 -16.49 -16.32
CA ARG A 259 7.28 -17.66 -15.83
C ARG A 259 7.69 -17.55 -14.37
N HIS A 260 7.19 -16.55 -13.65
CA HIS A 260 7.54 -16.35 -12.25
C HIS A 260 7.02 -17.49 -11.37
N PRO A 261 7.82 -18.01 -10.41
CA PRO A 261 7.41 -19.14 -9.54
C PRO A 261 6.13 -18.90 -8.74
N PHE A 262 5.80 -17.66 -8.42
CA PHE A 262 4.58 -17.33 -7.67
C PHE A 262 3.29 -17.81 -8.34
N TRP A 263 3.25 -17.92 -9.68
CA TRP A 263 2.08 -18.40 -10.41
C TRP A 263 1.67 -19.83 -10.07
N THR A 264 2.63 -20.65 -9.64
CA THR A 264 2.43 -22.08 -9.36
C THR A 264 2.78 -22.47 -7.92
N ALA A 265 3.18 -21.53 -7.08
CA ALA A 265 3.51 -21.81 -5.69
C ALA A 265 2.25 -22.21 -4.92
N TRP A 266 2.26 -23.41 -4.32
CA TRP A 266 1.16 -23.87 -3.49
C TRP A 266 1.01 -23.01 -2.24
N GLY A 267 -0.23 -22.66 -1.89
CA GLY A 267 -0.49 -21.80 -0.73
C GLY A 267 -0.27 -20.31 -0.97
N LEU A 268 0.13 -19.90 -2.20
CA LEU A 268 0.30 -18.50 -2.55
C LEU A 268 -0.86 -18.01 -3.43
N LEU A 269 -1.46 -16.89 -3.04
CA LEU A 269 -2.46 -16.19 -3.82
C LEU A 269 -1.89 -14.86 -4.29
N LEU A 270 -2.01 -14.59 -5.60
CA LEU A 270 -1.59 -13.34 -6.21
C LEU A 270 -2.77 -12.42 -6.48
N THR A 271 -2.55 -11.13 -6.26
CA THR A 271 -3.38 -10.06 -6.81
C THR A 271 -2.48 -9.07 -7.57
N GLY A 272 -3.04 -8.18 -8.33
CA GLY A 272 -2.28 -7.37 -9.29
C GLY A 272 -2.12 -5.93 -8.82
N HIS A 273 -1.56 -5.67 -7.63
CA HIS A 273 -1.37 -4.35 -7.02
C HIS A 273 -2.69 -3.57 -6.95
N SER A 274 -3.72 -4.25 -6.45
CA SER A 274 -5.12 -3.81 -6.47
C SER A 274 -5.77 -3.72 -5.08
N SER A 275 -4.98 -3.93 -4.02
CA SER A 275 -5.47 -3.97 -2.63
C SER A 275 -6.17 -2.68 -2.18
N ALA A 276 -5.75 -1.53 -2.69
CA ALA A 276 -6.31 -0.24 -2.28
C ALA A 276 -6.40 0.75 -3.45
N PRO A 277 -7.45 0.66 -4.30
CA PRO A 277 -7.66 1.62 -5.38
C PRO A 277 -7.92 3.02 -4.83
N THR A 278 -7.35 4.03 -5.47
CA THR A 278 -7.59 5.42 -5.11
C THR A 278 -9.01 5.83 -5.47
N SER A 279 -9.79 6.30 -4.48
CA SER A 279 -11.09 6.92 -4.73
C SER A 279 -10.89 8.36 -5.24
N PRO A 280 -11.26 8.70 -6.50
CA PRO A 280 -11.09 10.05 -7.03
C PRO A 280 -11.77 11.12 -6.19
N GLY A 281 -12.97 10.85 -5.66
CA GLY A 281 -13.70 11.81 -4.83
C GLY A 281 -13.02 12.06 -3.47
N MET A 282 -12.44 11.04 -2.84
CA MET A 282 -11.67 11.22 -1.60
C MET A 282 -10.34 11.93 -1.86
N MET A 283 -9.68 11.61 -2.98
CA MET A 283 -8.43 12.24 -3.37
C MET A 283 -8.60 13.73 -3.68
N VAL A 284 -9.66 14.10 -4.39
CA VAL A 284 -9.96 15.51 -4.67
C VAL A 284 -10.27 16.28 -3.37
N ARG A 285 -10.98 15.67 -2.42
CA ARG A 285 -11.21 16.30 -1.09
C ARG A 285 -9.89 16.55 -0.37
N LEU A 286 -9.01 15.55 -0.28
CA LEU A 286 -7.68 15.71 0.33
C LEU A 286 -6.87 16.80 -0.39
N PHE A 287 -6.90 16.82 -1.72
CA PHE A 287 -6.21 17.85 -2.50
C PHE A 287 -6.73 19.25 -2.19
N VAL A 288 -8.06 19.45 -2.12
CA VAL A 288 -8.67 20.76 -1.81
C VAL A 288 -8.35 21.20 -0.37
N GLU A 289 -8.32 20.26 0.60
CA GLU A 289 -7.85 20.56 1.97
C GLU A 289 -6.39 21.05 1.95
N ASN A 290 -5.50 20.31 1.29
CA ASN A 290 -4.09 20.67 1.15
C ASN A 290 -3.90 21.98 0.34
N LEU A 291 -4.74 22.22 -0.66
CA LEU A 291 -4.70 23.46 -1.44
C LEU A 291 -5.00 24.70 -0.58
N ARG A 292 -5.97 24.61 0.31
CA ARG A 292 -6.28 25.67 1.27
C ARG A 292 -5.12 25.91 2.25
N ALA A 293 -4.55 24.84 2.79
CA ALA A 293 -3.36 24.92 3.64
C ALA A 293 -2.15 25.48 2.89
N TYR A 294 -1.95 25.10 1.62
CA TYR A 294 -0.88 25.64 0.76
C TYR A 294 -1.03 27.14 0.54
N GLN A 295 -2.24 27.62 0.25
CA GLN A 295 -2.54 29.05 0.08
C GLN A 295 -2.36 29.83 1.39
N ALA A 296 -2.65 29.22 2.53
CA ALA A 296 -2.45 29.78 3.85
C ALA A 296 -1.00 29.67 4.37
N GLN A 297 -0.10 29.04 3.59
CA GLN A 297 1.29 28.75 3.99
C GLN A 297 1.39 27.87 5.25
N GLU A 298 0.43 26.98 5.44
CA GLU A 298 0.37 26.01 6.52
C GLU A 298 1.02 24.67 6.15
N ALA A 299 1.11 23.76 7.13
CA ALA A 299 1.60 22.41 6.93
C ALA A 299 0.60 21.59 6.07
N LEU A 300 1.11 20.81 5.12
CA LEU A 300 0.31 19.97 4.26
C LEU A 300 0.17 18.56 4.83
N ARG A 301 -0.98 17.96 4.68
CA ARG A 301 -1.18 16.54 5.04
C ARG A 301 -0.45 15.64 4.04
N GLY A 302 0.33 14.69 4.58
CA GLY A 302 1.07 13.74 3.75
C GLY A 302 2.32 14.33 3.08
N GLU A 303 2.87 15.42 3.63
CA GLU A 303 4.13 16.00 3.14
C GLU A 303 5.28 15.03 3.33
N VAL A 304 6.10 14.89 2.30
CA VAL A 304 7.17 13.90 2.18
C VAL A 304 8.52 14.56 2.45
N SER A 305 9.33 13.92 3.28
CA SER A 305 10.75 14.23 3.39
C SER A 305 11.53 13.50 2.30
N PHE A 306 12.17 14.21 1.40
CA PHE A 306 13.05 13.61 0.38
C PHE A 306 14.25 12.87 0.98
N GLU A 307 14.69 13.23 2.19
CA GLU A 307 15.80 12.58 2.89
C GLU A 307 15.37 11.22 3.45
N ARG A 308 14.14 11.13 4.00
CA ARG A 308 13.59 9.90 4.58
C ARG A 308 12.95 8.98 3.54
N GLY A 309 12.53 9.53 2.40
CA GLY A 309 11.84 8.79 1.34
C GLY A 309 10.36 8.48 1.61
N TYR A 310 9.77 9.11 2.64
CA TYR A 310 8.35 8.94 2.99
C TYR A 310 7.79 10.13 3.79
#